data_b297b73b4e396cbc15eaeb95804eaa97
#
_entry.id   b297b73b4e396cbc15eaeb95804eaa97
#
_cell.length_a   1.000
_cell.length_b   1.000
_cell.length_c   1.000
_cell.angle_alpha   90.00
_cell.angle_beta   90.00
_cell.angle_gamma   90.00
#
_symmetry.space_group_name_H-M   'P 1'
#
loop_
_entity.id
_entity.type
_entity.pdbx_description
1 polymer ?
#
loop_
_entity_poly.entity_id
_entity_poly.type
_entity_poly.pdbx_seq_one_letter_code
_entity_poly.pdbx_strand_id
1 'polypeptide(L)'
;MNVEKMSQKCMLRLTLRQQSYKIKSATDCAILERKNVAEAVSRRYLKNIEKSWKKEQIYGGECEKIFSHTEKVNIMKKQVYRKLLAACVSVSLGTVLLAGCGDSAGTTGTKTEVQENNTSEDVVEPVGEVTTFTLPDGPEESDIFVQPVADISDDFIRGMDASAVLSVENSGAVYYGYDGKEQDVFETLAQSGVNYIRLRVWNDPYDKNGNGYGGGNNDLTTAMKLGVRAARYGMKVCIDFHYSDFWADPKRQHAPKAWKGMTVDEKSDALYDYTTESLGKLLDAGVDVGMVQIGNEINNGMSGETDVDAVMQLLNSGSKAVREVAESYGKDIKVAVHYTNIEDNDQIDTMAANLKDAGVDYDMFGLSFYPFWDGTNENMQNAAKLIEDKYGKEVYIAETSYCYTSEDGDGFGNSLKGTDDLTDGYGATVQSQATVIRDICAAANEAGVEGVFYWEGTWIPVGSADADNSALWEKYGSGWASSYSAEYDPDDAGLYYGGCSWDNQAMFDFTGHPLASLNVFKYLKYGAT
;
A
#
# COMPACT_ATOMS: atom_id res chain seq x y z
N MET A 1 -21.20 38.65 -14.34
CA MET A 1 -20.20 39.21 -15.27
C MET A 1 -19.77 38.05 -16.16
N ASN A 2 -19.95 38.12 -17.46
CA ASN A 2 -20.04 36.99 -18.39
C ASN A 2 -18.69 36.28 -18.59
N VAL A 3 -18.65 34.97 -18.44
CA VAL A 3 -17.47 34.09 -18.55
C VAL A 3 -16.79 34.24 -19.92
N GLU A 4 -17.53 34.56 -20.97
CA GLU A 4 -16.99 34.84 -22.32
C GLU A 4 -16.06 36.07 -22.39
N LYS A 5 -16.30 37.10 -21.59
CA LYS A 5 -15.45 38.31 -21.56
C LYS A 5 -14.13 38.09 -20.83
N MET A 6 -14.07 37.10 -19.93
CA MET A 6 -12.83 36.70 -19.24
C MET A 6 -11.93 35.82 -20.14
N SER A 7 -12.52 34.94 -20.94
CA SER A 7 -11.83 34.11 -21.92
C SER A 7 -11.13 34.92 -23.01
N GLN A 8 -11.80 35.95 -23.54
CA GLN A 8 -11.24 36.85 -24.57
C GLN A 8 -10.08 37.71 -24.06
N LYS A 9 -10.13 38.19 -22.79
CA LYS A 9 -9.02 38.96 -22.19
C LYS A 9 -7.78 38.12 -21.90
N CYS A 10 -7.93 36.82 -21.57
CA CYS A 10 -6.80 35.91 -21.42
C CYS A 10 -6.16 35.55 -22.77
N MET A 11 -6.96 35.35 -23.82
CA MET A 11 -6.44 35.10 -25.17
C MET A 11 -5.66 36.30 -25.74
N LEU A 12 -6.13 37.52 -25.52
CA LEU A 12 -5.45 38.72 -26.02
C LEU A 12 -4.08 38.96 -25.33
N ARG A 13 -3.94 38.60 -24.06
CA ARG A 13 -2.65 38.69 -23.34
C ARG A 13 -1.62 37.62 -23.75
N LEU A 14 -2.07 36.46 -24.21
CA LEU A 14 -1.19 35.42 -24.73
C LEU A 14 -0.66 35.76 -26.14
N THR A 15 -1.49 36.38 -26.98
CA THR A 15 -1.10 36.75 -28.35
C THR A 15 -0.09 37.92 -28.40
N LEU A 16 -0.11 38.84 -27.42
CA LEU A 16 0.81 39.97 -27.35
C LEU A 16 2.20 39.61 -26.77
N ARG A 17 2.37 38.44 -26.14
CA ARG A 17 3.70 37.94 -25.69
C ARG A 17 4.44 37.14 -26.78
N GLN A 18 3.82 36.74 -27.87
CA GLN A 18 4.42 35.94 -28.94
C GLN A 18 5.25 36.73 -29.96
N GLN A 19 5.24 38.04 -29.92
CA GLN A 19 5.93 38.87 -30.93
C GLN A 19 7.40 39.24 -30.61
N SER A 20 8.01 38.70 -29.55
CA SER A 20 9.36 39.13 -29.11
C SER A 20 10.45 38.08 -29.17
N TYR A 21 10.23 36.92 -29.76
CA TYR A 21 11.30 35.90 -29.88
C TYR A 21 11.91 35.89 -31.29
N LYS A 22 13.10 36.39 -31.42
CA LYS A 22 13.94 36.23 -32.62
C LYS A 22 14.44 34.78 -32.70
N ILE A 23 14.03 34.05 -33.73
CA ILE A 23 14.50 32.68 -34.03
C ILE A 23 15.99 32.80 -34.43
N LYS A 24 16.87 32.12 -33.66
CA LYS A 24 18.33 32.17 -33.88
C LYS A 24 18.91 30.91 -34.51
N SER A 25 18.17 29.81 -34.62
CA SER A 25 18.67 28.56 -35.21
C SER A 25 17.53 27.66 -35.77
N ALA A 26 17.91 26.67 -36.62
CA ALA A 26 17.00 25.64 -37.13
C ALA A 26 16.42 24.78 -36.00
N THR A 27 17.12 24.64 -34.88
CA THR A 27 16.69 23.91 -33.70
C THR A 27 15.52 24.61 -32.98
N ASP A 28 15.55 25.96 -32.95
CA ASP A 28 14.47 26.76 -32.37
C ASP A 28 13.16 26.63 -33.17
N CYS A 29 13.28 26.48 -34.49
CA CYS A 29 12.14 26.28 -35.38
C CYS A 29 11.47 24.89 -35.15
N ALA A 30 12.26 23.82 -34.97
CA ALA A 30 11.76 22.49 -34.69
C ALA A 30 11.09 22.39 -33.31
N ILE A 31 11.60 23.12 -32.32
CA ILE A 31 10.98 23.20 -30.98
C ILE A 31 9.65 23.95 -31.03
N LEU A 32 9.56 25.01 -31.84
CA LEU A 32 8.31 25.79 -32.00
C LEU A 32 7.22 25.00 -32.73
N GLU A 33 7.58 24.22 -33.77
CA GLU A 33 6.63 23.35 -34.46
C GLU A 33 6.11 22.23 -33.56
N ARG A 34 6.97 21.62 -32.73
CA ARG A 34 6.58 20.58 -31.76
C ARG A 34 5.66 21.16 -30.65
N LYS A 35 5.91 22.37 -30.18
CA LYS A 35 5.02 23.07 -29.26
C LYS A 35 3.62 23.30 -29.86
N ASN A 36 3.56 23.71 -31.12
CA ASN A 36 2.29 23.95 -31.80
C ASN A 36 1.48 22.66 -32.02
N VAL A 37 2.14 21.52 -32.28
CA VAL A 37 1.49 20.20 -32.39
C VAL A 37 0.96 19.76 -31.01
N ALA A 38 1.73 19.90 -29.94
CA ALA A 38 1.31 19.57 -28.58
C ALA A 38 0.11 20.42 -28.13
N GLU A 39 0.09 21.73 -28.46
CA GLU A 39 -1.06 22.60 -28.19
C GLU A 39 -2.30 22.23 -29.03
N ALA A 40 -2.13 21.78 -30.27
CA ALA A 40 -3.23 21.35 -31.14
C ALA A 40 -3.87 20.04 -30.66
N VAL A 41 -3.06 19.08 -30.19
CA VAL A 41 -3.52 17.81 -29.59
C VAL A 41 -4.24 18.08 -28.27
N SER A 42 -3.68 18.93 -27.42
CA SER A 42 -4.29 19.34 -26.16
C SER A 42 -5.65 20.01 -26.37
N ARG A 43 -5.78 20.90 -27.37
CA ARG A 43 -7.08 21.55 -27.71
C ARG A 43 -8.12 20.56 -28.23
N ARG A 44 -7.69 19.53 -28.97
CA ARG A 44 -8.59 18.48 -29.48
C ARG A 44 -9.12 17.60 -28.36
N TYR A 45 -8.26 17.27 -27.38
CA TYR A 45 -8.61 16.51 -26.19
C TYR A 45 -9.57 17.29 -25.28
N LEU A 46 -9.30 18.56 -25.01
CA LEU A 46 -10.16 19.43 -24.23
C LEU A 46 -11.55 19.63 -24.87
N LYS A 47 -11.64 19.69 -26.21
CA LYS A 47 -12.92 19.73 -26.92
C LYS A 47 -13.75 18.44 -26.76
N ASN A 48 -13.09 17.30 -26.63
CA ASN A 48 -13.78 16.02 -26.40
C ASN A 48 -14.29 15.91 -24.96
N ILE A 49 -13.54 16.42 -23.99
CA ILE A 49 -13.97 16.56 -22.60
C ILE A 49 -15.18 17.51 -22.48
N GLU A 50 -15.15 18.67 -23.13
CA GLU A 50 -16.31 19.59 -23.17
C GLU A 50 -17.55 18.97 -23.83
N LYS A 51 -17.38 18.09 -24.82
CA LYS A 51 -18.49 17.37 -25.44
C LYS A 51 -19.08 16.28 -24.53
N SER A 52 -18.25 15.61 -23.76
CA SER A 52 -18.68 14.62 -22.75
C SER A 52 -19.47 15.33 -21.65
N TRP A 53 -18.96 16.46 -21.17
CA TRP A 53 -19.60 17.29 -20.14
C TRP A 53 -21.00 17.80 -20.54
N LYS A 54 -21.18 18.21 -21.79
CA LYS A 54 -22.51 18.65 -22.27
C LYS A 54 -23.53 17.52 -22.33
N LYS A 55 -23.08 16.26 -22.34
CA LYS A 55 -23.96 15.10 -22.28
C LYS A 55 -24.42 14.78 -20.85
N GLU A 56 -23.59 15.05 -19.83
CA GLU A 56 -23.91 14.79 -18.42
C GLU A 56 -24.78 15.89 -17.79
N GLN A 57 -24.73 17.14 -18.27
CA GLN A 57 -25.58 18.23 -17.76
C GLN A 57 -27.08 18.07 -18.06
N ILE A 58 -27.49 17.05 -18.80
CA ILE A 58 -28.92 16.77 -19.11
C ILE A 58 -29.63 16.03 -17.97
N TYR A 59 -28.90 15.52 -16.95
CA TYR A 59 -29.44 14.86 -15.76
C TYR A 59 -29.02 15.60 -14.49
N GLY A 60 -29.94 16.41 -14.00
CA GLY A 60 -29.98 17.40 -12.96
C GLY A 60 -29.25 17.18 -11.64
N GLY A 61 -28.86 18.33 -11.06
CA GLY A 61 -28.86 18.58 -9.61
C GLY A 61 -27.51 18.82 -8.95
N GLU A 62 -27.37 20.03 -8.40
CA GLU A 62 -26.56 20.51 -7.29
C GLU A 62 -25.16 21.10 -7.52
N CYS A 63 -25.05 22.38 -7.10
CA CYS A 63 -23.92 23.29 -7.30
C CYS A 63 -22.66 23.02 -6.42
N GLU A 64 -22.69 22.14 -5.44
CA GLU A 64 -21.57 21.94 -4.50
C GLU A 64 -20.43 21.09 -5.05
N LYS A 65 -20.66 20.28 -6.08
CA LYS A 65 -19.60 19.44 -6.70
C LYS A 65 -18.66 20.19 -7.67
N ILE A 66 -18.83 21.47 -7.86
CA ILE A 66 -18.09 22.25 -8.89
C ILE A 66 -16.65 22.57 -8.44
N PHE A 67 -16.39 22.75 -7.14
CA PHE A 67 -15.05 23.12 -6.64
C PHE A 67 -14.05 21.95 -6.67
N SER A 68 -14.43 20.74 -6.28
CA SER A 68 -13.55 19.55 -6.31
C SER A 68 -13.16 19.13 -7.75
N HIS A 69 -14.01 19.44 -8.73
CA HIS A 69 -13.75 19.12 -10.14
C HIS A 69 -12.72 20.04 -10.81
N THR A 70 -12.59 21.27 -10.35
CA THR A 70 -11.66 22.25 -10.93
C THR A 70 -10.20 21.92 -10.56
N GLU A 71 -9.97 21.37 -9.38
CA GLU A 71 -8.65 20.89 -8.96
C GLU A 71 -8.23 19.64 -9.71
N LYS A 72 -9.10 18.62 -9.81
CA LYS A 72 -8.81 17.39 -10.59
C LYS A 72 -8.47 17.70 -12.05
N VAL A 73 -9.16 18.67 -12.66
CA VAL A 73 -8.86 19.13 -14.04
C VAL A 73 -7.51 19.85 -14.12
N ASN A 74 -7.09 20.57 -13.08
CA ASN A 74 -5.80 21.23 -13.07
C ASN A 74 -4.63 20.26 -12.85
N ILE A 75 -4.82 19.21 -12.04
CA ILE A 75 -3.86 18.12 -11.85
C ILE A 75 -3.69 17.33 -13.15
N MET A 76 -4.79 16.92 -13.79
CA MET A 76 -4.74 16.27 -15.11
C MET A 76 -4.03 17.11 -16.18
N LYS A 77 -4.24 18.44 -16.19
CA LYS A 77 -3.53 19.33 -17.11
C LYS A 77 -2.03 19.36 -16.87
N LYS A 78 -1.58 19.36 -15.61
CA LYS A 78 -0.15 19.32 -15.25
C LYS A 78 0.49 17.99 -15.65
N GLN A 79 -0.20 16.88 -15.45
CA GLN A 79 0.31 15.54 -15.81
C GLN A 79 0.39 15.30 -17.32
N VAL A 80 -0.65 15.72 -18.08
CA VAL A 80 -0.61 15.65 -19.56
C VAL A 80 0.52 16.51 -20.12
N TYR A 81 0.78 17.66 -19.53
CA TYR A 81 1.89 18.55 -19.94
C TYR A 81 3.27 17.90 -19.64
N ARG A 82 3.43 17.27 -18.47
CA ARG A 82 4.67 16.53 -18.12
C ARG A 82 4.91 15.32 -19.02
N LYS A 83 3.87 14.52 -19.33
CA LYS A 83 3.99 13.37 -20.25
C LYS A 83 4.33 13.78 -21.69
N LEU A 84 3.82 14.89 -22.16
CA LEU A 84 4.17 15.44 -23.47
C LEU A 84 5.59 16.00 -23.50
N LEU A 85 6.10 16.55 -22.40
CA LEU A 85 7.50 16.98 -22.29
C LEU A 85 8.46 15.77 -22.27
N ALA A 86 8.15 14.73 -21.50
CA ALA A 86 8.94 13.50 -21.43
C ALA A 86 9.03 12.78 -22.78
N ALA A 87 7.92 12.69 -23.52
CA ALA A 87 7.90 12.12 -24.87
C ALA A 87 8.74 12.94 -25.88
N CYS A 88 8.83 14.26 -25.70
CA CYS A 88 9.68 15.11 -26.54
C CYS A 88 11.17 14.96 -26.23
N VAL A 89 11.55 14.66 -25.01
CA VAL A 89 12.94 14.44 -24.58
C VAL A 89 13.46 13.08 -25.02
N SER A 90 12.64 12.02 -24.95
CA SER A 90 13.03 10.66 -25.39
C SER A 90 13.28 10.55 -26.90
N VAL A 91 12.58 11.32 -27.72
CA VAL A 91 12.82 11.35 -29.18
C VAL A 91 14.11 12.13 -29.55
N SER A 92 14.60 13.03 -28.70
CA SER A 92 15.83 13.78 -28.96
C SER A 92 17.13 13.04 -28.58
N LEU A 93 17.08 12.02 -27.72
CA LEU A 93 18.22 11.17 -27.37
C LEU A 93 18.45 10.00 -28.36
N GLY A 94 17.43 9.59 -29.11
CA GLY A 94 17.52 8.49 -30.08
C GLY A 94 18.20 8.82 -31.41
N THR A 95 18.52 10.08 -31.70
CA THR A 95 19.05 10.51 -33.01
C THR A 95 20.55 10.84 -33.04
N VAL A 96 21.30 10.64 -31.93
CA VAL A 96 22.75 10.97 -31.88
C VAL A 96 23.66 9.73 -31.97
N LEU A 97 23.12 8.49 -32.06
CA LEU A 97 23.91 7.25 -32.04
C LEU A 97 23.98 6.50 -33.39
N LEU A 98 23.83 7.17 -34.54
CA LEU A 98 23.98 6.58 -35.85
C LEU A 98 24.90 7.40 -36.78
N ALA A 99 26.19 7.54 -36.40
CA ALA A 99 27.24 7.92 -37.34
C ALA A 99 28.60 7.44 -36.82
N GLY A 100 29.05 6.32 -37.31
CA GLY A 100 30.41 5.81 -37.06
C GLY A 100 30.58 4.40 -37.61
N CYS A 101 30.74 4.27 -38.95
CA CYS A 101 31.22 3.05 -39.62
C CYS A 101 32.74 2.91 -39.50
N GLY A 102 33.21 1.65 -39.42
CA GLY A 102 34.64 1.34 -39.66
C GLY A 102 34.98 -0.12 -39.37
N ASP A 103 35.23 -0.88 -40.45
CA ASP A 103 35.57 -2.29 -40.54
C ASP A 103 36.69 -2.81 -39.64
N SER A 104 36.62 -4.07 -39.18
CA SER A 104 37.59 -5.11 -39.60
C SER A 104 37.32 -6.45 -38.92
N ALA A 105 37.50 -7.52 -39.69
CA ALA A 105 37.30 -8.92 -39.41
C ALA A 105 38.29 -9.50 -38.38
N GLY A 106 37.84 -10.57 -37.67
CA GLY A 106 38.72 -11.43 -36.87
C GLY A 106 37.93 -12.51 -36.15
N THR A 107 37.84 -13.68 -36.76
CA THR A 107 37.26 -14.93 -36.24
C THR A 107 38.06 -15.47 -35.07
N THR A 108 37.44 -15.79 -33.94
CA THR A 108 37.79 -16.95 -33.12
C THR A 108 36.64 -17.26 -32.14
N GLY A 109 36.15 -18.47 -32.17
CA GLY A 109 35.07 -18.95 -31.29
C GLY A 109 35.55 -19.10 -29.86
N THR A 110 34.72 -18.64 -28.94
CA THR A 110 34.83 -18.98 -27.53
C THR A 110 33.45 -19.36 -27.04
N LYS A 111 33.35 -20.53 -26.43
CA LYS A 111 32.17 -21.04 -25.75
C LYS A 111 31.70 -20.02 -24.73
N THR A 112 30.46 -19.57 -24.86
CA THR A 112 29.79 -18.80 -23.82
C THR A 112 29.41 -19.76 -22.70
N GLU A 113 30.16 -19.74 -21.61
CA GLU A 113 29.66 -20.19 -20.31
C GLU A 113 28.54 -19.25 -19.91
N VAL A 114 27.37 -19.78 -19.68
CA VAL A 114 26.27 -19.06 -19.01
C VAL A 114 26.73 -18.88 -17.57
N GLN A 115 27.22 -17.70 -17.22
CA GLN A 115 27.33 -17.32 -15.82
C GLN A 115 25.90 -17.17 -15.30
N GLU A 116 25.51 -18.09 -14.43
CA GLU A 116 24.44 -17.83 -13.46
C GLU A 116 24.90 -16.62 -12.63
N ASN A 117 24.31 -15.47 -12.86
CA ASN A 117 24.39 -14.34 -11.96
C ASN A 117 23.55 -14.68 -10.73
N ASN A 118 24.11 -15.41 -9.79
CA ASN A 118 23.66 -15.38 -8.42
C ASN A 118 23.97 -13.99 -7.87
N THR A 119 23.00 -13.09 -7.97
CA THR A 119 23.06 -11.81 -7.28
C THR A 119 22.87 -12.08 -5.79
N SER A 120 23.65 -11.44 -4.95
CA SER A 120 23.58 -11.50 -3.48
C SER A 120 22.23 -11.02 -2.89
N GLU A 121 21.25 -10.72 -3.73
CA GLU A 121 19.95 -10.15 -3.38
C GLU A 121 18.92 -11.20 -2.92
N ASP A 122 19.10 -12.48 -3.27
CA ASP A 122 18.10 -13.53 -2.96
C ASP A 122 18.40 -14.34 -1.67
N VAL A 123 19.44 -14.00 -0.93
CA VAL A 123 19.81 -14.73 0.29
C VAL A 123 18.93 -14.28 1.45
N VAL A 124 18.17 -15.21 2.02
CA VAL A 124 17.45 -15.01 3.28
C VAL A 124 18.35 -15.45 4.41
N GLU A 125 18.72 -14.51 5.28
CA GLU A 125 19.56 -14.80 6.44
C GLU A 125 18.75 -15.59 7.48
N PRO A 126 19.35 -16.58 8.18
CA PRO A 126 18.65 -17.34 9.20
C PRO A 126 18.20 -16.45 10.38
N VAL A 127 17.17 -16.89 11.12
CA VAL A 127 16.65 -16.15 12.28
C VAL A 127 17.74 -15.88 13.32
N GLY A 128 18.58 -16.87 13.61
CA GLY A 128 19.63 -16.74 14.63
C GLY A 128 19.09 -16.79 16.06
N GLU A 129 19.76 -16.07 16.98
CA GLU A 129 19.33 -15.95 18.38
C GLU A 129 18.12 -14.99 18.47
N VAL A 130 17.08 -15.42 19.19
CA VAL A 130 15.86 -14.60 19.36
C VAL A 130 16.02 -13.70 20.57
N THR A 131 15.81 -12.39 20.36
CA THR A 131 15.79 -11.37 21.41
C THR A 131 14.34 -10.98 21.71
N THR A 132 13.94 -10.98 22.98
CA THR A 132 12.59 -10.57 23.39
C THR A 132 12.65 -9.42 24.37
N PHE A 133 11.60 -8.58 24.37
CA PHE A 133 11.47 -7.44 25.27
C PHE A 133 10.30 -7.64 26.21
N THR A 134 10.49 -7.24 27.47
CA THR A 134 9.46 -7.34 28.50
C THR A 134 8.64 -6.06 28.50
N LEU A 135 7.32 -6.19 28.52
CA LEU A 135 6.42 -5.05 28.73
C LEU A 135 6.55 -4.50 30.16
N PRO A 136 6.26 -3.21 30.37
CA PRO A 136 6.18 -2.65 31.73
C PRO A 136 5.21 -3.43 32.61
N ASP A 137 5.50 -3.50 33.92
CA ASP A 137 4.64 -4.11 34.94
C ASP A 137 3.86 -3.07 35.74
N GLY A 138 3.92 -1.79 35.35
CA GLY A 138 3.22 -0.65 35.95
C GLY A 138 3.24 0.58 35.05
N PRO A 139 2.58 1.68 35.47
CA PRO A 139 2.59 2.94 34.73
C PRO A 139 4.01 3.51 34.57
N GLU A 140 4.32 4.11 33.43
CA GLU A 140 5.62 4.75 33.17
C GLU A 140 5.48 6.24 32.88
N GLU A 141 6.57 7.01 33.09
CA GLU A 141 6.70 8.37 32.59
C GLU A 141 7.03 8.33 31.09
N SER A 142 6.36 9.14 30.28
CA SER A 142 6.52 9.16 28.83
C SER A 142 6.24 10.55 28.25
N ASP A 143 6.72 10.79 27.02
CA ASP A 143 6.39 11.98 26.23
C ASP A 143 4.95 11.98 25.69
N ILE A 144 4.21 10.88 25.88
CA ILE A 144 2.79 10.75 25.54
C ILE A 144 1.99 10.32 26.77
N PHE A 145 0.76 10.81 26.85
CA PHE A 145 -0.24 10.29 27.80
C PHE A 145 -0.99 9.11 27.18
N VAL A 146 -1.02 7.97 27.89
CA VAL A 146 -1.80 6.79 27.52
C VAL A 146 -2.65 6.35 28.70
N GLN A 147 -3.97 6.47 28.56
CA GLN A 147 -4.88 5.93 29.57
C GLN A 147 -4.89 4.38 29.46
N PRO A 148 -4.74 3.65 30.55
CA PRO A 148 -4.75 2.18 30.51
C PRO A 148 -6.07 1.65 29.95
N VAL A 149 -5.99 0.50 29.26
CA VAL A 149 -7.14 -0.26 28.78
C VAL A 149 -7.47 -1.33 29.82
N ALA A 150 -8.72 -1.31 30.31
CA ALA A 150 -9.16 -2.26 31.33
C ALA A 150 -9.18 -3.70 30.76
N ASP A 151 -8.69 -4.64 31.58
CA ASP A 151 -8.76 -6.08 31.32
C ASP A 151 -8.16 -6.55 29.98
N ILE A 152 -7.28 -5.74 29.36
CA ILE A 152 -6.61 -6.13 28.11
C ILE A 152 -5.67 -7.32 28.37
N SER A 153 -5.79 -8.36 27.51
CA SER A 153 -4.96 -9.55 27.59
C SER A 153 -3.51 -9.29 27.20
N ASP A 154 -2.57 -10.03 27.77
CA ASP A 154 -1.18 -10.03 27.32
C ASP A 154 -1.06 -10.63 25.90
N ASP A 155 -1.99 -11.50 25.50
CA ASP A 155 -2.08 -12.12 24.17
C ASP A 155 -2.76 -11.23 23.13
N PHE A 156 -3.32 -10.07 23.53
CA PHE A 156 -3.92 -9.12 22.60
C PHE A 156 -2.93 -8.76 21.50
N ILE A 157 -3.34 -8.89 20.23
CA ILE A 157 -2.48 -8.61 19.07
C ILE A 157 -2.24 -7.09 18.99
N ARG A 158 -1.01 -6.70 19.16
CA ARG A 158 -0.48 -5.35 18.94
C ARG A 158 0.32 -5.39 17.66
N GLY A 159 -0.41 -5.36 16.54
CA GLY A 159 0.13 -5.63 15.23
C GLY A 159 0.65 -4.40 14.50
N MET A 160 1.58 -4.62 13.58
CA MET A 160 2.11 -3.60 12.67
C MET A 160 2.26 -4.19 11.28
N ASP A 161 1.68 -3.57 10.24
CA ASP A 161 2.07 -3.83 8.85
C ASP A 161 3.41 -3.13 8.58
N ALA A 162 4.37 -3.88 8.07
CA ALA A 162 5.74 -3.44 7.81
C ALA A 162 6.23 -3.88 6.43
N SER A 163 5.32 -3.99 5.47
CA SER A 163 5.58 -4.56 4.15
C SER A 163 6.51 -3.70 3.29
N ALA A 164 6.52 -2.37 3.48
CA ALA A 164 7.33 -1.44 2.68
C ALA A 164 8.80 -1.33 3.14
N VAL A 165 9.19 -1.91 4.28
CA VAL A 165 10.49 -1.69 4.94
C VAL A 165 11.69 -1.90 4.00
N LEU A 166 11.77 -3.03 3.28
CA LEU A 166 12.93 -3.29 2.42
C LEU A 166 13.09 -2.28 1.29
N SER A 167 11.98 -1.86 0.68
CA SER A 167 12.02 -0.87 -0.40
C SER A 167 12.44 0.51 0.10
N VAL A 168 12.02 0.87 1.30
CA VAL A 168 12.40 2.12 1.97
C VAL A 168 13.89 2.11 2.32
N GLU A 169 14.39 1.04 2.95
CA GLU A 169 15.81 0.84 3.27
C GLU A 169 16.68 0.83 2.00
N ASN A 170 16.28 0.11 0.96
CA ASN A 170 16.98 0.07 -0.33
C ASN A 170 17.04 1.43 -1.02
N SER A 171 16.10 2.31 -0.74
CA SER A 171 16.10 3.69 -1.24
C SER A 171 17.04 4.61 -0.46
N GLY A 172 17.68 4.11 0.61
CA GLY A 172 18.67 4.81 1.41
C GLY A 172 18.12 5.47 2.68
N ALA A 173 16.86 5.22 3.04
CA ALA A 173 16.33 5.61 4.34
C ALA A 173 16.90 4.70 5.44
N VAL A 174 17.00 5.24 6.65
CA VAL A 174 17.57 4.56 7.81
C VAL A 174 16.61 4.67 8.98
N TYR A 175 16.44 3.58 9.73
CA TYR A 175 15.65 3.60 10.97
C TYR A 175 16.57 3.68 12.19
N TYR A 176 16.09 4.35 13.22
CA TYR A 176 16.80 4.58 14.47
C TYR A 176 16.05 3.99 15.67
N GLY A 177 16.81 3.66 16.69
CA GLY A 177 16.26 3.35 18.01
C GLY A 177 16.00 4.61 18.84
N TYR A 178 15.41 4.43 20.03
CA TYR A 178 15.14 5.54 20.96
C TYR A 178 16.40 6.22 21.51
N ASP A 179 17.58 5.60 21.38
CA ASP A 179 18.88 6.22 21.72
C ASP A 179 19.47 7.07 20.58
N GLY A 180 18.75 7.20 19.46
CA GLY A 180 19.16 7.96 18.29
C GLY A 180 20.23 7.29 17.45
N LYS A 181 20.53 5.99 17.66
CA LYS A 181 21.44 5.22 16.83
C LYS A 181 20.67 4.41 15.81
N GLU A 182 21.30 4.17 14.66
CA GLU A 182 20.80 3.25 13.65
C GLU A 182 20.51 1.88 14.27
N GLN A 183 19.31 1.37 14.01
CA GLN A 183 18.80 0.13 14.60
C GLN A 183 17.87 -0.56 13.62
N ASP A 184 17.81 -1.90 13.68
CA ASP A 184 16.80 -2.67 12.95
C ASP A 184 15.39 -2.20 13.38
N VAL A 185 14.56 -1.82 12.41
CA VAL A 185 13.20 -1.34 12.68
C VAL A 185 12.37 -2.36 13.48
N PHE A 186 12.55 -3.66 13.22
CA PHE A 186 11.84 -4.71 13.96
C PHE A 186 12.26 -4.79 15.43
N GLU A 187 13.52 -4.46 15.75
CA GLU A 187 13.95 -4.31 17.14
C GLU A 187 13.21 -3.16 17.83
N THR A 188 13.12 -2.01 17.16
CA THR A 188 12.41 -0.84 17.69
C THR A 188 10.92 -1.12 17.88
N LEU A 189 10.28 -1.83 16.93
CA LEU A 189 8.88 -2.25 17.06
C LEU A 189 8.67 -3.17 18.27
N ALA A 190 9.51 -4.20 18.43
CA ALA A 190 9.42 -5.12 19.57
C ALA A 190 9.66 -4.42 20.92
N GLN A 191 10.62 -3.49 21.01
CA GLN A 191 10.85 -2.64 22.18
C GLN A 191 9.62 -1.79 22.52
N SER A 192 8.85 -1.42 21.53
CA SER A 192 7.62 -0.62 21.67
C SER A 192 6.37 -1.46 21.97
N GLY A 193 6.51 -2.77 22.17
CA GLY A 193 5.42 -3.67 22.55
C GLY A 193 4.63 -4.26 21.38
N VAL A 194 5.06 -4.05 20.14
CA VAL A 194 4.53 -4.77 18.97
C VAL A 194 4.87 -6.25 19.10
N ASN A 195 3.89 -7.14 18.93
CA ASN A 195 4.04 -8.59 19.07
C ASN A 195 3.67 -9.37 17.80
N TYR A 196 3.19 -8.67 16.79
CA TYR A 196 2.77 -9.28 15.52
C TYR A 196 3.11 -8.37 14.34
N ILE A 197 3.63 -8.94 13.26
CA ILE A 197 3.91 -8.22 12.00
C ILE A 197 2.99 -8.75 10.91
N ARG A 198 2.32 -7.88 10.17
CA ARG A 198 1.57 -8.23 8.97
C ARG A 198 2.41 -7.94 7.74
N LEU A 199 2.48 -8.90 6.82
CA LEU A 199 3.24 -8.80 5.57
C LEU A 199 2.35 -9.21 4.41
N ARG A 200 2.07 -8.28 3.49
CA ARG A 200 1.37 -8.60 2.25
C ARG A 200 2.28 -9.34 1.28
N VAL A 201 1.69 -10.22 0.49
CA VAL A 201 2.41 -11.02 -0.51
C VAL A 201 1.67 -10.97 -1.84
N TRP A 202 2.35 -10.48 -2.86
CA TRP A 202 1.92 -10.51 -4.25
C TRP A 202 2.59 -11.66 -5.01
N ASN A 203 1.91 -12.17 -6.05
CA ASN A 203 2.42 -13.34 -6.77
C ASN A 203 3.66 -13.02 -7.61
N ASP A 204 3.61 -11.96 -8.42
CA ASP A 204 4.72 -11.53 -9.29
C ASP A 204 4.61 -10.01 -9.56
N PRO A 205 5.08 -9.15 -8.62
CA PRO A 205 4.94 -7.70 -8.69
C PRO A 205 5.94 -7.02 -9.65
N TYR A 206 6.28 -7.68 -10.76
CA TYR A 206 7.29 -7.19 -11.70
C TYR A 206 6.78 -7.22 -13.15
N ASP A 207 7.26 -6.27 -13.96
CA ASP A 207 7.09 -6.33 -15.40
C ASP A 207 7.98 -7.43 -16.02
N LYS A 208 7.81 -7.70 -17.32
CA LYS A 208 8.61 -8.69 -18.07
C LYS A 208 10.12 -8.42 -18.10
N ASN A 209 10.59 -7.25 -17.71
CA ASN A 209 11.99 -6.86 -17.65
C ASN A 209 12.54 -6.90 -16.20
N GLY A 210 11.71 -7.29 -15.23
CA GLY A 210 12.06 -7.32 -13.81
C GLY A 210 11.94 -5.97 -13.11
N ASN A 211 11.26 -4.98 -13.69
CA ASN A 211 11.00 -3.72 -13.01
C ASN A 211 9.80 -3.88 -12.06
N GLY A 212 9.98 -3.49 -10.80
CA GLY A 212 8.95 -3.61 -9.77
C GLY A 212 7.78 -2.65 -9.95
N TYR A 213 6.58 -3.07 -9.54
CA TYR A 213 5.36 -2.26 -9.62
C TYR A 213 5.26 -1.18 -8.53
N GLY A 214 6.12 -1.22 -7.53
CA GLY A 214 6.09 -0.30 -6.39
C GLY A 214 5.39 -0.88 -5.17
N GLY A 215 5.02 -0.04 -4.21
CA GLY A 215 4.34 -0.46 -2.99
C GLY A 215 5.10 -1.47 -2.14
N GLY A 216 6.45 -1.47 -2.21
CA GLY A 216 7.31 -2.42 -1.54
C GLY A 216 7.80 -3.56 -2.43
N ASN A 217 7.26 -3.75 -3.64
CA ASN A 217 7.53 -4.92 -4.50
C ASN A 217 7.40 -6.24 -3.73
N ASN A 218 6.31 -6.39 -3.02
CA ASN A 218 6.12 -7.40 -1.96
C ASN A 218 5.89 -8.81 -2.52
N ASP A 219 6.94 -9.42 -3.06
CA ASP A 219 6.96 -10.82 -3.42
C ASP A 219 7.24 -11.74 -2.21
N LEU A 220 7.22 -13.03 -2.43
CA LEU A 220 7.49 -14.03 -1.40
C LEU A 220 8.89 -13.85 -0.78
N THR A 221 9.91 -13.50 -1.58
CA THR A 221 11.30 -13.31 -1.09
C THR A 221 11.38 -12.13 -0.14
N THR A 222 10.70 -11.04 -0.46
CA THR A 222 10.55 -9.88 0.41
C THR A 222 9.89 -10.25 1.73
N ALA A 223 8.76 -10.98 1.69
CA ALA A 223 8.08 -11.44 2.90
C ALA A 223 8.93 -12.38 3.75
N MET A 224 9.70 -13.29 3.14
CA MET A 224 10.64 -14.16 3.85
C MET A 224 11.72 -13.35 4.59
N LYS A 225 12.35 -12.37 3.93
CA LYS A 225 13.37 -11.50 4.53
C LYS A 225 12.83 -10.72 5.72
N LEU A 226 11.67 -10.09 5.56
CA LEU A 226 11.01 -9.31 6.62
C LEU A 226 10.52 -10.20 7.76
N GLY A 227 9.90 -11.34 7.45
CA GLY A 227 9.39 -12.29 8.43
C GLY A 227 10.48 -12.92 9.30
N VAL A 228 11.65 -13.21 8.72
CA VAL A 228 12.82 -13.68 9.47
C VAL A 228 13.33 -12.60 10.43
N ARG A 229 13.35 -11.32 10.01
CA ARG A 229 13.71 -10.19 10.89
C ARG A 229 12.71 -10.05 12.03
N ALA A 230 11.40 -10.14 11.78
CA ALA A 230 10.38 -10.12 12.82
C ALA A 230 10.57 -11.27 13.83
N ALA A 231 10.84 -12.49 13.36
CA ALA A 231 11.07 -13.66 14.19
C ALA A 231 12.31 -13.53 15.10
N ARG A 232 13.35 -12.79 14.69
CA ARG A 232 14.53 -12.48 15.52
C ARG A 232 14.19 -11.75 16.81
N TYR A 233 13.09 -11.01 16.79
CA TYR A 233 12.63 -10.23 17.96
C TYR A 233 11.36 -10.82 18.60
N GLY A 234 11.07 -12.10 18.31
CA GLY A 234 10.00 -12.86 18.96
C GLY A 234 8.59 -12.45 18.53
N MET A 235 8.45 -11.72 17.41
CA MET A 235 7.15 -11.35 16.87
C MET A 235 6.63 -12.43 15.93
N LYS A 236 5.34 -12.74 16.04
CA LYS A 236 4.64 -13.58 15.08
C LYS A 236 4.36 -12.83 13.78
N VAL A 237 4.07 -13.57 12.72
CA VAL A 237 3.79 -12.99 11.40
C VAL A 237 2.40 -13.40 10.90
N CYS A 238 1.61 -12.42 10.46
CA CYS A 238 0.43 -12.59 9.64
C CYS A 238 0.85 -12.42 8.16
N ILE A 239 0.69 -13.47 7.37
CA ILE A 239 0.92 -13.42 5.93
C ILE A 239 -0.38 -13.05 5.26
N ASP A 240 -0.39 -11.94 4.53
CA ASP A 240 -1.53 -11.43 3.79
C ASP A 240 -1.37 -11.73 2.29
N PHE A 241 -1.93 -12.83 1.83
CA PHE A 241 -1.93 -13.17 0.41
C PHE A 241 -2.99 -12.37 -0.34
N HIS A 242 -2.58 -11.45 -1.20
CA HIS A 242 -3.49 -10.72 -2.08
C HIS A 242 -4.02 -11.57 -3.23
N TYR A 243 -3.33 -12.64 -3.60
CA TYR A 243 -3.59 -13.45 -4.81
C TYR A 243 -3.77 -12.59 -6.05
N SER A 244 -2.84 -11.67 -6.20
CA SER A 244 -2.75 -10.62 -7.20
C SER A 244 -1.26 -10.33 -7.42
N ASP A 245 -0.89 -9.68 -8.52
CA ASP A 245 0.50 -9.26 -8.75
C ASP A 245 0.78 -7.84 -8.22
N PHE A 246 -0.25 -7.16 -7.72
CA PHE A 246 -0.14 -5.83 -7.14
C PHE A 246 -1.28 -5.60 -6.15
N TRP A 247 -1.54 -4.35 -5.75
CA TRP A 247 -2.59 -4.01 -4.80
C TRP A 247 -3.92 -4.71 -5.12
N ALA A 248 -4.51 -5.33 -4.11
CA ALA A 248 -5.88 -5.81 -4.11
C ALA A 248 -6.68 -5.03 -3.07
N ASP A 249 -7.82 -4.47 -3.48
CA ASP A 249 -8.76 -3.74 -2.64
C ASP A 249 -10.18 -3.88 -3.24
N PRO A 250 -11.26 -3.34 -2.65
CA PRO A 250 -12.61 -3.53 -3.16
C PRO A 250 -12.83 -3.07 -4.62
N LYS A 251 -11.95 -2.25 -5.17
CA LYS A 251 -12.00 -1.79 -6.56
C LYS A 251 -11.09 -2.58 -7.50
N ARG A 252 -10.08 -3.23 -6.96
CA ARG A 252 -8.98 -3.87 -7.70
C ARG A 252 -8.74 -5.28 -7.17
N GLN A 253 -9.39 -6.25 -7.77
CA GLN A 253 -9.24 -7.66 -7.46
C GLN A 253 -8.75 -8.43 -8.70
N HIS A 254 -7.64 -7.93 -9.30
CA HIS A 254 -7.09 -8.52 -10.51
C HIS A 254 -6.43 -9.87 -10.23
N ALA A 255 -6.66 -10.83 -11.14
CA ALA A 255 -5.94 -12.10 -11.08
C ALA A 255 -4.44 -11.91 -11.38
N PRO A 256 -3.55 -12.70 -10.78
CA PRO A 256 -2.16 -12.76 -11.20
C PRO A 256 -2.04 -12.96 -12.72
N LYS A 257 -1.02 -12.35 -13.34
CA LYS A 257 -0.75 -12.48 -14.80
C LYS A 257 -0.70 -13.95 -15.22
N ALA A 258 -0.09 -14.79 -14.38
CA ALA A 258 0.03 -16.22 -14.63
C ALA A 258 -1.32 -16.96 -14.64
N TRP A 259 -2.36 -16.43 -13.99
CA TRP A 259 -3.69 -17.04 -13.90
C TRP A 259 -4.70 -16.44 -14.89
N LYS A 260 -4.24 -15.53 -15.75
CA LYS A 260 -5.10 -14.87 -16.72
C LYS A 260 -5.71 -15.87 -17.71
N GLY A 261 -7.04 -15.88 -17.76
CA GLY A 261 -7.79 -16.77 -18.66
C GLY A 261 -8.02 -18.20 -18.15
N MET A 262 -7.58 -18.51 -16.93
CA MET A 262 -7.93 -19.75 -16.24
C MET A 262 -9.41 -19.75 -15.88
N THR A 263 -10.01 -20.93 -15.85
CA THR A 263 -11.31 -21.18 -15.23
C THR A 263 -11.20 -21.07 -13.72
N VAL A 264 -12.35 -20.99 -13.01
CA VAL A 264 -12.36 -20.95 -11.53
C VAL A 264 -11.70 -22.20 -10.93
N ASP A 265 -11.93 -23.38 -11.50
CA ASP A 265 -11.31 -24.62 -11.06
C ASP A 265 -9.78 -24.57 -11.22
N GLU A 266 -9.29 -24.12 -12.36
CA GLU A 266 -7.85 -23.96 -12.61
C GLU A 266 -7.22 -22.92 -11.69
N LYS A 267 -7.91 -21.81 -11.41
CA LYS A 267 -7.46 -20.81 -10.43
C LYS A 267 -7.43 -21.37 -9.01
N SER A 268 -8.44 -22.16 -8.64
CA SER A 268 -8.55 -22.81 -7.34
C SER A 268 -7.37 -23.74 -7.09
N ASP A 269 -6.98 -24.54 -8.10
CA ASP A 269 -5.80 -25.41 -8.02
C ASP A 269 -4.51 -24.58 -7.95
N ALA A 270 -4.36 -23.55 -8.79
CA ALA A 270 -3.19 -22.67 -8.79
C ALA A 270 -3.03 -21.90 -7.47
N LEU A 271 -4.13 -21.45 -6.86
CA LEU A 271 -4.13 -20.77 -5.56
C LEU A 271 -3.71 -21.72 -4.44
N TYR A 272 -4.23 -22.96 -4.45
CA TYR A 272 -3.82 -23.99 -3.50
C TYR A 272 -2.32 -24.28 -3.59
N ASP A 273 -1.81 -24.50 -4.80
CA ASP A 273 -0.39 -24.80 -5.03
C ASP A 273 0.49 -23.62 -4.60
N TYR A 274 0.13 -22.40 -4.99
CA TYR A 274 0.86 -21.18 -4.61
C TYR A 274 0.90 -20.98 -3.10
N THR A 275 -0.25 -21.15 -2.42
CA THR A 275 -0.34 -21.01 -0.95
C THR A 275 0.51 -22.07 -0.25
N THR A 276 0.41 -23.33 -0.69
CA THR A 276 1.17 -24.45 -0.13
C THR A 276 2.68 -24.24 -0.28
N GLU A 277 3.13 -23.86 -1.48
CA GLU A 277 4.55 -23.63 -1.74
C GLU A 277 5.08 -22.42 -0.97
N SER A 278 4.34 -21.30 -0.98
CA SER A 278 4.75 -20.05 -0.35
C SER A 278 4.82 -20.17 1.17
N LEU A 279 3.79 -20.74 1.79
CA LEU A 279 3.75 -20.94 3.24
C LEU A 279 4.82 -21.94 3.69
N GLY A 280 5.05 -23.01 2.92
CA GLY A 280 6.13 -23.95 3.19
C GLY A 280 7.50 -23.27 3.19
N LYS A 281 7.80 -22.43 2.20
CA LYS A 281 9.06 -21.67 2.12
C LYS A 281 9.24 -20.67 3.27
N LEU A 282 8.18 -19.99 3.69
CA LEU A 282 8.20 -19.08 4.84
C LEU A 282 8.55 -19.85 6.13
N LEU A 283 7.91 -20.98 6.37
CA LEU A 283 8.18 -21.83 7.54
C LEU A 283 9.58 -22.44 7.51
N ASP A 284 10.05 -22.89 6.35
CA ASP A 284 11.42 -23.42 6.16
C ASP A 284 12.48 -22.35 6.40
N ALA A 285 12.20 -21.08 6.09
CA ALA A 285 13.07 -19.96 6.40
C ALA A 285 13.08 -19.59 7.89
N GLY A 286 12.17 -20.16 8.68
CA GLY A 286 12.07 -19.91 10.12
C GLY A 286 11.15 -18.73 10.49
N VAL A 287 10.33 -18.25 9.57
CA VAL A 287 9.31 -17.24 9.87
C VAL A 287 8.30 -17.83 10.85
N ASP A 288 8.02 -17.13 11.96
CA ASP A 288 7.02 -17.58 12.94
C ASP A 288 5.61 -17.15 12.51
N VAL A 289 5.08 -17.87 11.50
CA VAL A 289 3.75 -17.61 10.96
C VAL A 289 2.70 -18.06 11.97
N GLY A 290 1.91 -17.12 12.49
CA GLY A 290 0.80 -17.39 13.39
C GLY A 290 -0.58 -17.22 12.74
N MET A 291 -0.65 -16.52 11.60
CA MET A 291 -1.89 -16.24 10.87
C MET A 291 -1.61 -16.17 9.37
N VAL A 292 -2.54 -16.65 8.56
CA VAL A 292 -2.57 -16.45 7.11
C VAL A 292 -3.90 -15.85 6.72
N GLN A 293 -3.86 -14.66 6.16
CA GLN A 293 -5.00 -13.98 5.55
C GLN A 293 -5.11 -14.41 4.10
N ILE A 294 -6.23 -15.02 3.74
CA ILE A 294 -6.52 -15.56 2.40
C ILE A 294 -7.34 -14.55 1.59
N GLY A 295 -6.67 -13.62 0.94
CA GLY A 295 -7.26 -12.50 0.20
C GLY A 295 -7.32 -11.21 1.04
N ASN A 296 -7.20 -10.06 0.37
CA ASN A 296 -7.25 -8.73 0.98
C ASN A 296 -8.47 -7.95 0.51
N GLU A 297 -9.28 -7.46 1.48
CA GLU A 297 -10.47 -6.62 1.25
C GLU A 297 -11.38 -7.15 0.12
N ILE A 298 -11.76 -8.42 0.22
CA ILE A 298 -12.43 -9.19 -0.84
C ILE A 298 -13.93 -8.87 -0.99
N ASN A 299 -14.37 -7.69 -0.60
CA ASN A 299 -15.77 -7.25 -0.62
C ASN A 299 -16.46 -7.47 -1.97
N ASN A 300 -15.76 -7.19 -3.07
CA ASN A 300 -16.33 -7.20 -4.42
C ASN A 300 -15.74 -8.26 -5.35
N GLY A 301 -14.93 -9.16 -4.80
CA GLY A 301 -14.30 -10.23 -5.58
C GLY A 301 -12.95 -10.65 -5.03
N MET A 302 -12.30 -11.59 -5.71
CA MET A 302 -10.98 -12.11 -5.38
C MET A 302 -10.33 -12.68 -6.64
N SER A 303 -9.07 -12.32 -6.91
CA SER A 303 -8.29 -12.91 -8.00
C SER A 303 -8.99 -12.89 -9.36
N GLY A 304 -9.67 -11.77 -9.67
CA GLY A 304 -10.40 -11.55 -10.92
C GLY A 304 -11.79 -12.19 -10.98
N GLU A 305 -12.23 -12.90 -9.95
CA GLU A 305 -13.58 -13.43 -9.83
C GLU A 305 -14.47 -12.47 -9.01
N THR A 306 -15.71 -12.26 -9.49
CA THR A 306 -16.73 -11.42 -8.83
C THR A 306 -18.01 -12.18 -8.52
N ASP A 307 -18.13 -13.41 -9.02
CA ASP A 307 -19.21 -14.32 -8.66
C ASP A 307 -18.97 -14.87 -7.25
N VAL A 308 -19.98 -14.83 -6.39
CA VAL A 308 -19.85 -15.21 -4.97
C VAL A 308 -19.42 -16.67 -4.83
N ASP A 309 -20.03 -17.59 -5.60
CA ASP A 309 -19.71 -19.02 -5.51
C ASP A 309 -18.27 -19.27 -5.96
N ALA A 310 -17.78 -18.55 -6.98
CA ALA A 310 -16.40 -18.62 -7.43
C ALA A 310 -15.43 -18.13 -6.35
N VAL A 311 -15.71 -16.98 -5.72
CA VAL A 311 -14.89 -16.46 -4.62
C VAL A 311 -14.84 -17.43 -3.44
N MET A 312 -15.99 -18.00 -3.05
CA MET A 312 -16.06 -18.99 -1.97
C MET A 312 -15.26 -20.26 -2.29
N GLN A 313 -15.23 -20.68 -3.57
CA GLN A 313 -14.41 -21.81 -4.01
C GLN A 313 -12.92 -21.50 -3.85
N LEU A 314 -12.45 -20.29 -4.23
CA LEU A 314 -11.08 -19.86 -4.05
C LEU A 314 -10.70 -19.81 -2.56
N LEU A 315 -11.56 -19.26 -1.69
CA LEU A 315 -11.33 -19.21 -0.24
C LEU A 315 -11.23 -20.61 0.37
N ASN A 316 -12.09 -21.53 -0.01
CA ASN A 316 -12.00 -22.93 0.44
C ASN A 316 -10.68 -23.58 0.04
N SER A 317 -10.17 -23.26 -1.15
CA SER A 317 -8.89 -23.79 -1.65
C SER A 317 -7.70 -23.21 -0.86
N GLY A 318 -7.69 -21.90 -0.60
CA GLY A 318 -6.68 -21.24 0.22
C GLY A 318 -6.68 -21.74 1.66
N SER A 319 -7.84 -21.83 2.28
CA SER A 319 -7.99 -22.38 3.63
C SER A 319 -7.45 -23.81 3.73
N LYS A 320 -7.86 -24.66 2.79
CA LYS A 320 -7.38 -26.05 2.74
C LYS A 320 -5.86 -26.12 2.66
N ALA A 321 -5.23 -25.30 1.81
CA ALA A 321 -3.78 -25.25 1.67
C ALA A 321 -3.10 -24.86 3.00
N VAL A 322 -3.60 -23.81 3.68
CA VAL A 322 -3.06 -23.37 4.97
C VAL A 322 -3.18 -24.48 6.02
N ARG A 323 -4.35 -25.14 6.13
CA ARG A 323 -4.57 -26.22 7.11
C ARG A 323 -3.62 -27.39 6.88
N GLU A 324 -3.47 -27.84 5.64
CA GLU A 324 -2.62 -28.99 5.30
C GLU A 324 -1.13 -28.68 5.55
N VAL A 325 -0.67 -27.47 5.23
CA VAL A 325 0.70 -27.04 5.55
C VAL A 325 0.89 -26.94 7.06
N ALA A 326 -0.03 -26.28 7.78
CA ALA A 326 0.05 -26.14 9.24
C ALA A 326 0.13 -27.52 9.93
N GLU A 327 -0.70 -28.48 9.50
CA GLU A 327 -0.67 -29.86 10.00
C GLU A 327 0.71 -30.52 9.71
N SER A 328 1.23 -30.39 8.48
CA SER A 328 2.48 -31.01 8.08
C SER A 328 3.70 -30.51 8.85
N TYR A 329 3.68 -29.23 9.27
CA TYR A 329 4.72 -28.59 10.08
C TYR A 329 4.44 -28.67 11.60
N GLY A 330 3.27 -29.20 12.01
CA GLY A 330 2.87 -29.23 13.42
C GLY A 330 2.73 -27.85 14.05
N LYS A 331 2.26 -26.88 13.27
CA LYS A 331 2.05 -25.48 13.68
C LYS A 331 0.58 -25.19 13.87
N ASP A 332 0.28 -24.30 14.81
CA ASP A 332 -1.06 -23.70 14.97
C ASP A 332 -1.08 -22.37 14.23
N ILE A 333 -1.66 -22.38 13.03
CA ILE A 333 -1.77 -21.21 12.14
C ILE A 333 -3.25 -20.88 11.93
N LYS A 334 -3.65 -19.70 12.34
CA LYS A 334 -5.01 -19.20 12.11
C LYS A 334 -5.23 -18.89 10.63
N VAL A 335 -6.38 -19.29 10.10
CA VAL A 335 -6.86 -18.86 8.77
C VAL A 335 -7.74 -17.64 8.96
N ALA A 336 -7.43 -16.56 8.26
CA ALA A 336 -8.19 -15.32 8.32
C ALA A 336 -8.76 -14.93 6.95
N VAL A 337 -9.96 -14.34 6.95
CA VAL A 337 -10.57 -13.64 5.82
C VAL A 337 -10.59 -12.15 6.13
N HIS A 338 -10.64 -11.28 5.11
CA HIS A 338 -10.53 -9.83 5.31
C HIS A 338 -11.52 -9.03 4.46
N TYR A 339 -12.26 -8.13 5.11
CA TYR A 339 -13.25 -7.24 4.51
C TYR A 339 -13.11 -5.82 5.07
N THR A 340 -13.64 -4.84 4.33
CA THR A 340 -13.68 -3.41 4.70
C THR A 340 -15.09 -2.84 4.53
N ASN A 341 -15.27 -1.52 4.66
CA ASN A 341 -16.56 -0.80 4.62
C ASN A 341 -17.50 -1.25 5.74
N ILE A 342 -16.98 -1.24 6.96
CA ILE A 342 -17.67 -1.78 8.15
C ILE A 342 -18.82 -0.91 8.64
N GLU A 343 -18.97 0.30 8.13
CA GLU A 343 -20.12 1.17 8.39
C GLU A 343 -21.43 0.59 7.84
N ASP A 344 -21.37 -0.35 6.89
CA ASP A 344 -22.50 -1.10 6.35
C ASP A 344 -22.57 -2.50 6.97
N ASN A 345 -23.19 -2.60 8.18
CA ASN A 345 -23.35 -3.86 8.88
C ASN A 345 -24.16 -4.90 8.10
N ASP A 346 -25.10 -4.49 7.23
CA ASP A 346 -25.88 -5.43 6.40
C ASP A 346 -24.98 -6.08 5.34
N GLN A 347 -23.99 -5.33 4.84
CA GLN A 347 -22.99 -5.87 3.92
C GLN A 347 -22.07 -6.88 4.63
N ILE A 348 -21.56 -6.54 5.82
CA ILE A 348 -20.72 -7.44 6.63
C ILE A 348 -21.49 -8.72 6.99
N ASP A 349 -22.76 -8.60 7.38
CA ASP A 349 -23.62 -9.76 7.64
C ASP A 349 -23.79 -10.67 6.42
N THR A 350 -23.98 -10.07 5.25
CA THR A 350 -24.11 -10.80 3.99
C THR A 350 -22.84 -11.57 3.64
N MET A 351 -21.66 -10.94 3.81
CA MET A 351 -20.36 -11.59 3.55
C MET A 351 -20.13 -12.77 4.49
N ALA A 352 -20.40 -12.59 5.78
CA ALA A 352 -20.26 -13.67 6.75
C ALA A 352 -21.27 -14.81 6.52
N ALA A 353 -22.49 -14.49 6.06
CA ALA A 353 -23.46 -15.49 5.65
C ALA A 353 -22.97 -16.31 4.44
N ASN A 354 -22.41 -15.67 3.42
CA ASN A 354 -21.86 -16.35 2.25
C ASN A 354 -20.74 -17.33 2.63
N LEU A 355 -19.82 -16.90 3.50
CA LEU A 355 -18.74 -17.78 4.02
C LEU A 355 -19.30 -19.01 4.74
N LYS A 356 -20.31 -18.81 5.61
CA LYS A 356 -20.97 -19.88 6.35
C LYS A 356 -21.70 -20.84 5.42
N ASP A 357 -22.48 -20.32 4.48
CA ASP A 357 -23.30 -21.12 3.58
C ASP A 357 -22.44 -21.95 2.62
N ALA A 358 -21.29 -21.41 2.21
CA ALA A 358 -20.28 -22.12 1.42
C ALA A 358 -19.37 -23.05 2.24
N GLY A 359 -19.49 -23.04 3.57
CA GLY A 359 -18.70 -23.88 4.48
C GLY A 359 -17.20 -23.55 4.46
N VAL A 360 -16.83 -22.27 4.26
CA VAL A 360 -15.44 -21.85 4.31
C VAL A 360 -14.89 -22.07 5.73
N ASP A 361 -13.81 -22.83 5.82
CA ASP A 361 -13.12 -23.10 7.09
C ASP A 361 -12.12 -21.98 7.40
N TYR A 362 -12.51 -21.05 8.27
CA TYR A 362 -11.65 -19.96 8.75
C TYR A 362 -11.84 -19.77 10.26
N ASP A 363 -10.83 -19.19 10.92
CA ASP A 363 -10.86 -18.88 12.35
C ASP A 363 -11.26 -17.44 12.59
N MET A 364 -10.64 -16.49 11.86
CA MET A 364 -10.68 -15.07 12.14
C MET A 364 -11.29 -14.26 10.99
N PHE A 365 -12.11 -13.28 11.36
CA PHE A 365 -12.70 -12.32 10.44
C PHE A 365 -12.00 -10.97 10.61
N GLY A 366 -11.23 -10.55 9.61
CA GLY A 366 -10.51 -9.28 9.59
C GLY A 366 -11.37 -8.14 9.08
N LEU A 367 -11.23 -6.99 9.71
CA LEU A 367 -11.91 -5.75 9.35
C LEU A 367 -10.87 -4.64 9.16
N SER A 368 -10.91 -3.91 8.04
CA SER A 368 -10.29 -2.59 7.98
C SER A 368 -11.16 -1.59 8.72
N PHE A 369 -10.54 -0.80 9.60
CA PHE A 369 -11.21 0.27 10.32
C PHE A 369 -10.34 1.51 10.38
N TYR A 370 -10.67 2.48 9.56
CA TYR A 370 -10.04 3.79 9.54
C TYR A 370 -11.03 4.84 10.07
N PRO A 371 -10.83 5.42 11.27
CA PRO A 371 -11.84 6.27 11.91
C PRO A 371 -12.18 7.53 11.13
N PHE A 372 -11.37 7.89 10.15
CA PHE A 372 -11.62 9.01 9.23
C PHE A 372 -12.41 8.61 7.97
N TRP A 373 -12.69 7.30 7.76
CA TRP A 373 -13.48 6.78 6.63
C TRP A 373 -14.65 5.91 7.07
N ASP A 374 -14.42 5.02 8.05
CA ASP A 374 -15.33 3.92 8.38
C ASP A 374 -16.23 4.22 9.59
N GLY A 375 -16.30 5.48 10.01
CA GLY A 375 -17.19 5.92 11.08
C GLY A 375 -16.57 5.85 12.48
N THR A 376 -17.34 5.41 13.47
CA THR A 376 -16.98 5.49 14.87
C THR A 376 -16.46 4.15 15.41
N ASN A 377 -15.78 4.19 16.58
CA ASN A 377 -15.43 2.98 17.34
C ASN A 377 -16.69 2.11 17.63
N GLU A 378 -17.87 2.72 17.81
CA GLU A 378 -19.14 1.99 17.98
C GLU A 378 -19.53 1.23 16.71
N ASN A 379 -19.29 1.77 15.51
CA ASN A 379 -19.50 1.04 14.25
C ASN A 379 -18.63 -0.22 14.20
N MET A 380 -17.35 -0.09 14.54
CA MET A 380 -16.40 -1.21 14.60
C MET A 380 -16.84 -2.26 15.63
N GLN A 381 -17.22 -1.85 16.83
CA GLN A 381 -17.71 -2.75 17.88
C GLN A 381 -18.99 -3.50 17.42
N ASN A 382 -19.91 -2.81 16.74
CA ASN A 382 -21.14 -3.43 16.24
C ASN A 382 -20.85 -4.46 15.15
N ALA A 383 -19.93 -4.17 14.22
CA ALA A 383 -19.49 -5.11 13.20
C ALA A 383 -18.83 -6.35 13.83
N ALA A 384 -17.92 -6.15 14.78
CA ALA A 384 -17.24 -7.24 15.49
C ALA A 384 -18.22 -8.14 16.25
N LYS A 385 -19.11 -7.56 17.06
CA LYS A 385 -20.14 -8.30 17.81
C LYS A 385 -21.10 -9.05 16.90
N LEU A 386 -21.47 -8.49 15.75
CA LEU A 386 -22.28 -9.18 14.75
C LEU A 386 -21.63 -10.49 14.31
N ILE A 387 -20.33 -10.46 14.02
CA ILE A 387 -19.57 -11.64 13.57
C ILE A 387 -19.45 -12.66 14.71
N GLU A 388 -19.08 -12.23 15.90
CA GLU A 388 -18.93 -13.11 17.04
C GLU A 388 -20.26 -13.75 17.45
N ASP A 389 -21.32 -12.96 17.69
CA ASP A 389 -22.60 -13.43 18.20
C ASP A 389 -23.35 -14.33 17.22
N LYS A 390 -23.31 -14.01 15.92
CA LYS A 390 -24.11 -14.71 14.91
C LYS A 390 -23.38 -15.86 14.23
N TYR A 391 -22.05 -15.73 14.08
CA TYR A 391 -21.24 -16.66 13.33
C TYR A 391 -20.22 -17.41 14.19
N GLY A 392 -19.97 -16.97 15.43
CA GLY A 392 -19.05 -17.60 16.38
C GLY A 392 -17.60 -17.58 15.90
N LYS A 393 -17.19 -16.50 15.21
CA LYS A 393 -15.84 -16.33 14.69
C LYS A 393 -15.10 -15.26 15.46
N GLU A 394 -13.80 -15.50 15.69
CA GLU A 394 -12.90 -14.50 16.24
C GLU A 394 -12.79 -13.32 15.26
N VAL A 395 -12.63 -12.10 15.78
CA VAL A 395 -12.48 -10.88 14.97
C VAL A 395 -11.16 -10.22 15.27
N TYR A 396 -10.52 -9.62 14.27
CA TYR A 396 -9.36 -8.75 14.44
C TYR A 396 -9.48 -7.53 13.52
N ILE A 397 -8.88 -6.41 13.93
CA ILE A 397 -8.75 -5.25 13.06
C ILE A 397 -7.49 -5.46 12.22
N ALA A 398 -7.69 -5.74 10.94
CA ALA A 398 -6.60 -6.03 10.00
C ALA A 398 -5.84 -4.77 9.62
N GLU A 399 -6.52 -3.62 9.59
CA GLU A 399 -5.93 -2.34 9.21
C GLU A 399 -6.55 -1.18 9.98
N THR A 400 -5.70 -0.28 10.45
CA THR A 400 -6.04 1.06 10.93
C THR A 400 -4.81 1.95 10.88
N SER A 401 -4.98 3.27 10.86
CA SER A 401 -3.88 4.22 10.99
C SER A 401 -4.38 5.60 11.41
N TYR A 402 -3.47 6.50 11.77
CA TYR A 402 -3.76 7.91 11.98
C TYR A 402 -2.52 8.78 11.81
N CYS A 403 -2.69 10.04 11.38
CA CYS A 403 -1.57 10.92 11.14
C CYS A 403 -1.02 11.58 12.43
N TYR A 404 0.32 11.73 12.48
CA TYR A 404 1.01 12.48 13.53
C TYR A 404 1.30 13.93 13.15
N THR A 405 1.18 14.26 11.86
CA THR A 405 1.40 15.60 11.29
C THR A 405 0.56 15.78 10.03
N SER A 406 0.33 17.03 9.63
CA SER A 406 -0.27 17.36 8.33
C SER A 406 0.79 17.69 7.25
N GLU A 407 2.08 17.61 7.59
CA GLU A 407 3.18 17.82 6.65
C GLU A 407 3.31 16.62 5.70
N ASP A 408 3.97 16.86 4.56
CA ASP A 408 4.24 15.90 3.50
C ASP A 408 5.75 15.74 3.38
N GLY A 409 6.27 14.53 3.57
CA GLY A 409 7.69 14.26 3.65
C GLY A 409 8.36 14.02 2.30
N ASP A 410 7.62 13.60 1.26
CA ASP A 410 8.18 13.25 -0.05
C ASP A 410 7.65 14.11 -1.23
N GLY A 411 6.69 14.99 -0.97
CA GLY A 411 6.10 15.88 -1.97
C GLY A 411 5.07 15.22 -2.90
N PHE A 412 4.65 14.00 -2.63
CA PHE A 412 3.62 13.31 -3.40
C PHE A 412 2.21 13.73 -2.97
N GLY A 413 2.04 13.98 -1.69
CA GLY A 413 0.78 14.39 -1.06
C GLY A 413 0.07 13.25 -0.34
N ASN A 414 -0.35 13.54 0.88
CA ASN A 414 -0.92 12.58 1.81
C ASN A 414 -2.43 12.35 1.66
N SER A 415 -2.91 11.19 2.12
CA SER A 415 -4.34 10.88 2.24
C SER A 415 -5.01 11.76 3.31
N LEU A 416 -4.35 11.94 4.47
CA LEU A 416 -4.76 12.87 5.52
C LEU A 416 -3.89 14.12 5.48
N LYS A 417 -4.38 15.25 4.99
CA LYS A 417 -3.59 16.47 4.74
C LYS A 417 -4.16 17.76 5.28
N GLY A 418 -5.32 17.72 5.92
CA GLY A 418 -5.96 18.91 6.45
C GLY A 418 -6.91 18.59 7.59
N THR A 419 -7.40 19.64 8.27
CA THR A 419 -8.35 19.49 9.37
C THR A 419 -9.67 18.85 8.96
N ASP A 420 -10.06 19.02 7.70
CA ASP A 420 -11.32 18.48 7.18
C ASP A 420 -11.25 16.96 6.87
N ASP A 421 -10.04 16.40 6.86
CA ASP A 421 -9.81 14.97 6.63
C ASP A 421 -9.68 14.20 7.97
N LEU A 422 -9.63 14.90 9.11
CA LEU A 422 -9.39 14.30 10.43
C LEU A 422 -10.70 13.84 11.08
N THR A 423 -10.57 12.83 11.93
CA THR A 423 -11.67 12.40 12.80
C THR A 423 -11.97 13.46 13.85
N ASP A 424 -13.24 13.76 14.08
CA ASP A 424 -13.69 14.74 15.06
C ASP A 424 -13.10 14.48 16.47
N GLY A 425 -12.54 15.51 17.05
CA GLY A 425 -11.95 15.45 18.40
C GLY A 425 -10.45 15.10 18.44
N TYR A 426 -9.84 14.73 17.31
CA TYR A 426 -8.41 14.43 17.22
C TYR A 426 -7.71 15.39 16.26
N GLY A 427 -6.46 15.76 16.58
CA GLY A 427 -5.60 16.59 15.71
C GLY A 427 -4.54 15.75 15.00
N ALA A 428 -3.80 16.36 14.08
CA ALA A 428 -2.63 15.77 13.47
C ALA A 428 -1.39 16.02 14.37
N THR A 429 -1.23 15.23 15.42
CA THR A 429 -0.13 15.31 16.38
C THR A 429 0.27 13.93 16.88
N VAL A 430 1.50 13.78 17.36
CA VAL A 430 2.01 12.54 17.96
C VAL A 430 1.09 12.04 19.10
N GLN A 431 0.61 12.96 19.96
CA GLN A 431 -0.31 12.61 21.03
C GLN A 431 -1.67 12.13 20.48
N SER A 432 -2.21 12.79 19.46
CA SER A 432 -3.48 12.38 18.85
C SER A 432 -3.37 11.01 18.17
N GLN A 433 -2.26 10.74 17.47
CA GLN A 433 -1.99 9.42 16.90
C GLN A 433 -2.00 8.33 17.98
N ALA A 434 -1.29 8.54 19.10
CA ALA A 434 -1.30 7.62 20.22
C ALA A 434 -2.71 7.46 20.83
N THR A 435 -3.46 8.56 20.97
CA THR A 435 -4.81 8.53 21.58
C THR A 435 -5.79 7.76 20.70
N VAL A 436 -5.79 8.02 19.38
CA VAL A 436 -6.66 7.29 18.42
C VAL A 436 -6.39 5.79 18.48
N ILE A 437 -5.13 5.37 18.42
CA ILE A 437 -4.78 3.94 18.46
C ILE A 437 -5.15 3.32 19.80
N ARG A 438 -4.89 4.00 20.91
CA ARG A 438 -5.32 3.55 22.24
C ARG A 438 -6.85 3.37 22.31
N ASP A 439 -7.61 4.33 21.77
CA ASP A 439 -9.06 4.31 21.83
C ASP A 439 -9.65 3.19 20.91
N ILE A 440 -9.04 2.94 19.76
CA ILE A 440 -9.37 1.79 18.90
C ILE A 440 -9.07 0.48 19.64
N CYS A 441 -7.89 0.32 20.25
CA CYS A 441 -7.54 -0.88 21.00
C CYS A 441 -8.47 -1.10 22.20
N ALA A 442 -8.89 -0.03 22.88
CA ALA A 442 -9.85 -0.13 23.98
C ALA A 442 -11.24 -0.58 23.52
N ALA A 443 -11.74 0.01 22.44
CA ALA A 443 -13.03 -0.35 21.87
C ALA A 443 -13.01 -1.79 21.28
N ALA A 444 -11.91 -2.18 20.66
CA ALA A 444 -11.68 -3.53 20.16
C ALA A 444 -11.70 -4.55 21.31
N ASN A 445 -10.91 -4.32 22.36
CA ASN A 445 -10.87 -5.18 23.55
C ASN A 445 -12.24 -5.29 24.25
N GLU A 446 -12.99 -4.20 24.35
CA GLU A 446 -14.35 -4.20 24.92
C GLU A 446 -15.34 -5.03 24.08
N ALA A 447 -15.12 -5.11 22.78
CA ALA A 447 -15.96 -5.90 21.86
C ALA A 447 -15.51 -7.37 21.72
N GLY A 448 -14.45 -7.80 22.39
CA GLY A 448 -13.93 -9.17 22.29
C GLY A 448 -12.99 -9.38 21.08
N VAL A 449 -12.58 -8.32 20.40
CA VAL A 449 -11.67 -8.38 19.25
C VAL A 449 -10.27 -8.80 19.70
N GLU A 450 -9.66 -9.76 18.99
CA GLU A 450 -8.37 -10.38 19.37
C GLU A 450 -7.15 -9.45 19.25
N GLY A 451 -7.28 -8.34 18.50
CA GLY A 451 -6.26 -7.34 18.39
C GLY A 451 -6.37 -6.42 17.18
N VAL A 452 -5.37 -5.57 17.03
CA VAL A 452 -5.35 -4.49 16.04
C VAL A 452 -4.01 -4.48 15.31
N PHE A 453 -4.02 -4.42 13.98
CA PHE A 453 -2.85 -4.13 13.17
C PHE A 453 -2.87 -2.68 12.71
N TYR A 454 -1.77 -1.97 12.97
CA TYR A 454 -1.54 -0.65 12.42
C TYR A 454 -0.97 -0.79 11.01
N TRP A 455 -1.65 -0.24 10.01
CA TRP A 455 -1.26 -0.37 8.61
C TRP A 455 -0.10 0.56 8.27
N GLU A 456 0.98 -0.03 7.71
CA GLU A 456 2.18 0.64 7.20
C GLU A 456 2.82 1.66 8.16
N GLY A 457 2.85 1.34 9.47
CA GLY A 457 3.44 2.21 10.47
C GLY A 457 4.95 2.47 10.32
N THR A 458 5.59 1.75 9.42
CA THR A 458 7.02 1.89 9.07
C THR A 458 7.26 2.58 7.72
N TRP A 459 6.23 3.01 7.00
CA TRP A 459 6.38 3.59 5.67
C TRP A 459 6.74 5.07 5.75
N ILE A 460 8.01 5.36 6.00
CA ILE A 460 8.55 6.71 6.00
C ILE A 460 8.83 7.21 4.57
N PRO A 461 8.85 8.52 4.33
CA PRO A 461 9.12 9.10 3.01
C PRO A 461 10.56 8.81 2.56
N VAL A 462 10.74 8.70 1.24
CA VAL A 462 12.06 8.57 0.65
C VAL A 462 12.38 9.81 -0.17
N GLY A 463 13.54 10.40 0.10
CA GLY A 463 13.98 11.66 -0.49
C GLY A 463 13.56 12.86 0.35
N SER A 464 13.05 13.92 -0.28
CA SER A 464 12.56 15.11 0.42
C SER A 464 11.40 15.75 -0.33
N ALA A 465 10.54 16.50 0.38
CA ALA A 465 9.38 17.17 -0.19
C ALA A 465 9.71 18.16 -1.32
N ASP A 466 10.91 18.74 -1.31
CA ASP A 466 11.35 19.72 -2.30
C ASP A 466 12.05 19.09 -3.54
N ALA A 467 12.27 17.76 -3.54
CA ALA A 467 12.98 17.05 -4.60
C ALA A 467 12.02 16.31 -5.54
N ASP A 468 12.52 15.93 -6.73
CA ASP A 468 11.88 14.93 -7.59
C ASP A 468 12.40 13.55 -7.19
N ASN A 469 11.64 12.83 -6.39
CA ASN A 469 11.99 11.53 -5.85
C ASN A 469 11.58 10.36 -6.78
N SER A 470 11.01 10.65 -7.95
CA SER A 470 10.44 9.64 -8.85
C SER A 470 11.44 8.54 -9.24
N ALA A 471 12.72 8.88 -9.39
CA ALA A 471 13.77 7.91 -9.73
C ALA A 471 14.00 6.87 -8.60
N LEU A 472 13.82 7.23 -7.33
CA LEU A 472 13.90 6.32 -6.19
C LEU A 472 12.67 5.41 -6.15
N TRP A 473 11.48 5.98 -6.28
CA TRP A 473 10.23 5.22 -6.30
C TRP A 473 10.19 4.19 -7.44
N GLU A 474 10.60 4.60 -8.66
CA GLU A 474 10.68 3.73 -9.82
C GLU A 474 11.69 2.58 -9.62
N LYS A 475 12.86 2.87 -9.05
CA LYS A 475 13.94 1.90 -8.93
C LYS A 475 13.72 0.88 -7.83
N TYR A 476 13.24 1.34 -6.67
CA TYR A 476 13.21 0.52 -5.45
C TYR A 476 11.79 0.13 -5.03
N GLY A 477 10.78 0.72 -5.65
CA GLY A 477 9.38 0.46 -5.30
C GLY A 477 8.96 1.08 -3.97
N SER A 478 9.67 2.10 -3.47
CA SER A 478 9.41 2.73 -2.17
C SER A 478 8.23 3.70 -2.17
N GLY A 479 7.70 4.09 -3.32
CA GLY A 479 6.41 4.76 -3.45
C GLY A 479 5.26 3.75 -3.53
N TRP A 480 4.02 4.22 -3.52
CA TRP A 480 2.86 3.34 -3.57
C TRP A 480 2.72 2.58 -4.90
N ALA A 481 3.21 3.15 -6.00
CA ALA A 481 3.27 2.54 -7.32
C ALA A 481 4.40 3.12 -8.17
N SER A 482 4.97 2.34 -9.06
CA SER A 482 5.86 2.77 -10.14
C SER A 482 5.09 2.92 -11.46
N SER A 483 5.70 3.55 -12.47
CA SER A 483 5.11 3.63 -13.81
C SER A 483 4.97 2.27 -14.49
N TYR A 484 5.75 1.27 -14.06
CA TYR A 484 5.70 -0.11 -14.59
C TYR A 484 4.42 -0.84 -14.21
N SER A 485 3.74 -0.43 -13.13
CA SER A 485 2.46 -0.99 -12.73
C SER A 485 1.34 -0.82 -13.78
N ALA A 486 1.51 0.10 -14.74
CA ALA A 486 0.59 0.30 -15.86
C ALA A 486 0.38 -0.96 -16.73
N GLU A 487 1.29 -1.92 -16.70
CA GLU A 487 1.13 -3.21 -17.40
C GLU A 487 0.03 -4.05 -16.76
N TYR A 488 -0.11 -3.98 -15.45
CA TYR A 488 -1.03 -4.79 -14.66
C TYR A 488 -2.30 -4.02 -14.24
N ASP A 489 -2.14 -2.79 -13.81
CA ASP A 489 -3.21 -1.88 -13.38
C ASP A 489 -3.18 -0.56 -14.17
N PRO A 490 -3.63 -0.56 -15.45
CA PRO A 490 -3.54 0.60 -16.33
C PRO A 490 -4.50 1.73 -15.96
N ASP A 491 -5.58 1.44 -15.24
CA ASP A 491 -6.69 2.37 -15.02
C ASP A 491 -6.52 3.19 -13.74
N ASP A 492 -5.72 2.73 -12.77
CA ASP A 492 -5.46 3.43 -11.51
C ASP A 492 -3.95 3.61 -11.26
N ALA A 493 -3.22 2.59 -10.81
CA ALA A 493 -1.80 2.72 -10.49
C ALA A 493 -0.97 3.19 -11.69
N GLY A 494 -1.25 2.71 -12.88
CA GLY A 494 -0.61 3.16 -14.11
C GLY A 494 -0.87 4.63 -14.47
N LEU A 495 -1.88 5.27 -13.89
CA LEU A 495 -2.21 6.69 -14.09
C LEU A 495 -1.71 7.59 -12.96
N TYR A 496 -1.69 7.08 -11.73
CA TYR A 496 -1.49 7.87 -10.52
C TYR A 496 -0.28 7.41 -9.71
N TYR A 497 0.66 6.66 -10.32
CA TYR A 497 1.88 6.21 -9.68
C TYR A 497 2.69 7.36 -9.06
N GLY A 498 3.49 7.04 -8.03
CA GLY A 498 4.32 8.02 -7.35
C GLY A 498 4.75 7.58 -5.95
N GLY A 499 4.95 8.56 -5.08
CA GLY A 499 5.47 8.40 -3.74
C GLY A 499 4.47 7.86 -2.72
N CYS A 500 4.79 8.03 -1.45
CA CYS A 500 3.97 7.55 -0.35
C CYS A 500 2.89 8.57 0.01
N SER A 501 1.61 8.18 -0.06
CA SER A 501 0.51 9.01 0.44
C SER A 501 0.16 8.75 1.90
N TRP A 502 1.02 8.03 2.62
CA TRP A 502 0.83 7.55 3.99
C TRP A 502 1.98 7.93 4.94
N ASP A 503 2.98 8.65 4.48
CA ASP A 503 4.20 8.95 5.23
C ASP A 503 3.95 9.72 6.54
N ASN A 504 2.93 10.59 6.57
CA ASN A 504 2.51 11.31 7.76
C ASN A 504 1.68 10.46 8.76
N GLN A 505 1.40 9.21 8.43
CA GLN A 505 0.74 8.22 9.27
C GLN A 505 1.73 7.17 9.80
N ALA A 506 2.99 7.19 9.38
CA ALA A 506 4.03 6.35 9.97
C ALA A 506 4.15 6.60 11.48
N MET A 507 4.67 5.61 12.22
CA MET A 507 5.01 5.73 13.64
C MET A 507 6.50 6.07 13.86
N PHE A 508 7.12 6.53 12.80
CA PHE A 508 8.45 7.11 12.74
C PHE A 508 8.35 8.49 12.09
N ASP A 509 9.22 9.41 12.45
CA ASP A 509 9.29 10.70 11.76
C ASP A 509 9.86 10.55 10.34
N PHE A 510 9.82 11.61 9.54
CA PHE A 510 10.32 11.60 8.15
C PHE A 510 11.82 11.29 8.02
N THR A 511 12.55 11.24 9.13
CA THR A 511 13.97 10.93 9.17
C THR A 511 14.26 9.54 9.74
N GLY A 512 13.24 8.76 10.09
CA GLY A 512 13.32 7.38 10.57
C GLY A 512 13.52 7.23 12.08
N HIS A 513 13.34 8.30 12.87
CA HIS A 513 13.35 8.20 14.32
C HIS A 513 11.96 7.80 14.84
N PRO A 514 11.87 6.86 15.81
CA PRO A 514 10.59 6.43 16.34
C PRO A 514 9.88 7.58 17.06
N LEU A 515 8.60 7.77 16.74
CA LEU A 515 7.75 8.72 17.45
C LEU A 515 7.38 8.19 18.83
N ALA A 516 7.13 9.07 19.78
CA ALA A 516 6.64 8.67 21.09
C ALA A 516 5.33 7.88 21.02
N SER A 517 4.48 8.16 20.01
CA SER A 517 3.22 7.45 19.74
C SER A 517 3.40 5.95 19.49
N LEU A 518 4.53 5.49 18.94
CA LEU A 518 4.81 4.06 18.77
C LEU A 518 4.76 3.29 20.09
N ASN A 519 5.14 3.93 21.21
CA ASN A 519 5.10 3.31 22.52
C ASN A 519 3.67 3.08 23.06
N VAL A 520 2.61 3.51 22.36
CA VAL A 520 1.24 3.26 22.78
C VAL A 520 0.99 1.76 23.02
N PHE A 521 1.56 0.88 22.18
CA PHE A 521 1.38 -0.57 22.29
C PHE A 521 1.90 -1.15 23.59
N LYS A 522 3.04 -0.69 24.09
CA LYS A 522 3.59 -1.18 25.37
C LYS A 522 2.86 -0.61 26.58
N TYR A 523 2.16 0.51 26.43
CA TYR A 523 1.48 1.20 27.51
C TYR A 523 -0.02 0.87 27.62
N LEU A 524 -0.59 0.05 26.70
CA LEU A 524 -2.02 -0.25 26.70
C LEU A 524 -2.51 -0.79 28.04
N LYS A 525 -1.73 -1.65 28.72
CA LYS A 525 -2.16 -2.33 29.93
C LYS A 525 -2.09 -1.44 31.19
N TYR A 526 -1.02 -0.69 31.37
CA TYR A 526 -0.76 0.04 32.58
C TYR A 526 -0.76 1.56 32.43
N GLY A 527 -0.80 2.04 31.18
CA GLY A 527 -0.80 3.47 30.88
C GLY A 527 0.58 4.13 30.98
N ALA A 528 0.60 5.41 30.57
CA ALA A 528 1.76 6.30 30.70
C ALA A 528 1.33 7.73 30.94
N THR A 529 2.17 8.52 31.67
CA THR A 529 1.88 9.92 32.09
C THR A 529 3.06 10.84 31.83
#